data_b9df14c49306284ea12c23cc1a92f658
#
_entry.id   b9df14c49306284ea12c23cc1a92f658
#
_cell.length_a   1.000
_cell.length_b   1.000
_cell.length_c   1.000
_cell.angle_alpha   90.00
_cell.angle_beta   90.00
_cell.angle_gamma   90.00
#
_symmetry.space_group_name_H-M   'P 1'
#
loop_
_entity.id
_entity.type
_entity.pdbx_description
1 polymer ?
#
loop_
_entity_poly.entity_id
_entity_poly.type
_entity_poly.pdbx_seq_one_letter_code
_entity_poly.pdbx_strand_id
1 'polypeptide(L)'
;MSLLNMFLNQLNVPEKCKVDKTVFKKLFEQANDGHKNILDVKDRECLKKDIAKITWLYSFKPSTINIPAYKNEVREYLEVAVLQVDVVNKKNIVRINDFFNRSIPYPLLILFYFEDEGMEHLSITITHKRTNQSDKEKWVLEESIISPWMNLAQLSEVEQNFFQSLQISQLSFQSFYHFYDSIKARLIALQCAGYSGSFELSSQNDHLSTESRISTLKNLIELEKRQVEISNKLKKEKQLGRQVELNVQLHKLKDEIQTIIRRI
;
A
#
# COMPACT_ATOMS: atom_id res chain seq x y z
N MET A 1 18.60 9.92 16.34
CA MET A 1 17.64 10.20 15.23
C MET A 1 16.99 8.86 14.90
N SER A 2 15.66 8.76 14.84
CA SER A 2 15.00 7.48 14.50
C SER A 2 15.30 7.09 13.05
N LEU A 3 15.28 5.80 12.75
CA LEU A 3 15.51 5.29 11.39
C LEU A 3 14.40 5.76 10.45
N LEU A 4 13.16 5.89 10.94
CA LEU A 4 12.07 6.51 10.19
C LEU A 4 12.41 7.94 9.76
N ASN A 5 12.96 8.77 10.64
CA ASN A 5 13.37 10.13 10.29
C ASN A 5 14.50 10.15 9.26
N MET A 6 15.43 9.19 9.31
CA MET A 6 16.47 9.04 8.27
C MET A 6 15.83 8.72 6.92
N PHE A 7 14.88 7.79 6.87
CA PHE A 7 14.11 7.49 5.66
C PHE A 7 13.36 8.74 5.15
N LEU A 8 12.62 9.44 6.01
CA LEU A 8 11.87 10.65 5.61
C LEU A 8 12.79 11.74 5.03
N ASN A 9 14.00 11.90 5.58
CA ASN A 9 14.99 12.84 5.05
C ASN A 9 15.51 12.41 3.67
N GLN A 10 15.69 11.10 3.42
CA GLN A 10 16.11 10.58 2.11
C GLN A 10 15.09 10.83 0.99
N LEU A 11 13.80 10.99 1.31
CA LEU A 11 12.77 11.32 0.32
C LEU A 11 13.02 12.69 -0.33
N ASN A 12 13.81 13.56 0.26
CA ASN A 12 14.11 14.92 -0.22
C ASN A 12 12.86 15.75 -0.50
N VAL A 13 11.88 15.67 0.40
CA VAL A 13 10.63 16.43 0.29
C VAL A 13 10.92 17.91 0.53
N PRO A 14 10.46 18.82 -0.36
CA PRO A 14 10.63 20.27 -0.17
C PRO A 14 10.02 20.72 1.16
N GLU A 15 10.71 21.64 1.86
CA GLU A 15 10.27 22.17 3.17
C GLU A 15 8.84 22.74 3.12
N LYS A 16 8.48 23.39 2.01
CA LYS A 16 7.14 23.96 1.79
C LYS A 16 6.01 22.92 1.81
N CYS A 17 6.33 21.64 1.63
CA CYS A 17 5.35 20.56 1.69
C CYS A 17 5.12 20.02 3.11
N LYS A 18 6.00 20.34 4.07
CA LYS A 18 5.92 19.87 5.43
C LYS A 18 4.73 20.48 6.16
N VAL A 19 3.98 19.65 6.85
CA VAL A 19 2.87 20.03 7.74
C VAL A 19 3.23 19.71 9.19
N ASP A 20 3.76 18.50 9.41
CA ASP A 20 4.21 17.96 10.71
C ASP A 20 3.23 18.26 11.86
N LYS A 21 1.96 17.93 11.61
CA LYS A 21 0.87 18.21 12.56
C LYS A 21 0.27 16.91 13.09
N THR A 22 0.25 16.77 14.41
CA THR A 22 -0.49 15.68 15.05
C THR A 22 -2.00 15.85 14.82
N VAL A 23 -2.64 14.81 14.33
CA VAL A 23 -4.10 14.75 14.13
C VAL A 23 -4.72 14.05 15.33
N PHE A 24 -5.62 14.73 16.03
CA PHE A 24 -6.30 14.13 17.17
C PHE A 24 -7.36 13.13 16.70
N LYS A 25 -7.33 11.90 17.19
CA LYS A 25 -8.30 10.85 16.90
C LYS A 25 -9.74 11.31 17.13
N LYS A 26 -9.98 12.10 18.19
CA LYS A 26 -11.30 12.65 18.52
C LYS A 26 -11.85 13.55 17.42
N LEU A 27 -11.00 14.38 16.78
CA LEU A 27 -11.42 15.21 15.64
C LEU A 27 -11.80 14.35 14.45
N PHE A 28 -11.09 13.22 14.24
CA PHE A 28 -11.39 12.28 13.19
C PHE A 28 -12.73 11.55 13.44
N GLU A 29 -13.02 11.18 14.69
CA GLU A 29 -14.32 10.64 15.10
C GLU A 29 -15.44 11.67 14.88
N GLN A 30 -15.26 12.90 15.35
CA GLN A 30 -16.29 13.98 15.24
C GLN A 30 -16.58 14.36 13.78
N ALA A 31 -15.58 14.43 12.93
CA ALA A 31 -15.77 14.73 11.50
C ALA A 31 -16.65 13.69 10.79
N ASN A 32 -16.76 12.49 11.36
CA ASN A 32 -17.54 11.37 10.83
C ASN A 32 -18.88 11.15 11.54
N ASP A 33 -19.19 11.90 12.62
CA ASP A 33 -20.47 11.78 13.34
C ASP A 33 -21.60 12.61 12.70
N GLY A 34 -21.32 13.52 11.76
CA GLY A 34 -22.32 14.31 11.03
C GLY A 34 -22.81 13.60 9.77
N HIS A 35 -24.08 13.21 9.73
CA HIS A 35 -24.90 12.74 8.59
C HIS A 35 -24.33 11.65 7.63
N LYS A 36 -23.03 11.34 7.65
CA LYS A 36 -22.41 10.23 6.93
C LYS A 36 -21.66 9.38 7.95
N ASN A 37 -22.26 8.29 8.45
CA ASN A 37 -21.58 7.27 9.24
C ASN A 37 -20.52 6.56 8.38
N ILE A 38 -19.39 7.23 8.14
CA ILE A 38 -18.28 6.70 7.33
C ILE A 38 -17.54 5.61 8.11
N LEU A 39 -17.47 5.75 9.45
CA LEU A 39 -16.85 4.78 10.34
C LEU A 39 -17.90 3.86 10.95
N ASP A 40 -17.75 2.55 10.74
CA ASP A 40 -18.54 1.55 11.46
C ASP A 40 -18.04 1.35 12.91
N VAL A 41 -18.72 0.49 13.68
CA VAL A 41 -18.36 0.20 15.07
C VAL A 41 -16.94 -0.37 15.18
N LYS A 42 -16.56 -1.26 14.25
CA LYS A 42 -15.24 -1.90 14.24
C LYS A 42 -14.16 -0.91 13.83
N ASP A 43 -14.45 0.03 12.93
CA ASP A 43 -13.52 1.10 12.54
C ASP A 43 -13.22 2.01 13.74
N ARG A 44 -14.23 2.39 14.51
CA ARG A 44 -14.08 3.21 15.74
C ARG A 44 -13.29 2.47 16.82
N GLU A 45 -13.52 1.17 16.96
CA GLU A 45 -12.77 0.33 17.89
C GLU A 45 -11.29 0.24 17.47
N CYS A 46 -11.03 0.02 16.18
CA CYS A 46 -9.70 0.00 15.60
C CYS A 46 -8.97 1.34 15.77
N LEU A 47 -9.66 2.47 15.50
CA LEU A 47 -9.12 3.81 15.72
C LEU A 47 -8.68 4.03 17.17
N LYS A 48 -9.44 3.51 18.15
CA LYS A 48 -9.15 3.65 19.58
C LYS A 48 -8.02 2.74 20.06
N LYS A 49 -8.05 1.47 19.64
CA LYS A 49 -7.18 0.42 20.22
C LYS A 49 -5.90 0.18 19.42
N ASP A 50 -5.95 0.29 18.08
CA ASP A 50 -4.86 -0.14 17.21
C ASP A 50 -3.98 1.02 16.72
N ILE A 51 -4.43 2.28 16.86
CA ILE A 51 -3.67 3.45 16.48
C ILE A 51 -3.14 4.15 17.74
N ALA A 52 -1.83 4.35 17.82
CA ALA A 52 -1.20 5.13 18.88
C ALA A 52 -1.24 6.63 18.56
N LYS A 53 -0.78 7.01 17.36
CA LYS A 53 -0.67 8.41 16.93
C LYS A 53 -0.95 8.53 15.43
N ILE A 54 -1.45 9.69 15.00
CA ILE A 54 -1.60 10.07 13.60
C ILE A 54 -0.86 11.40 13.41
N THR A 55 0.05 11.45 12.44
CA THR A 55 0.76 12.67 12.08
C THR A 55 0.56 12.96 10.60
N TRP A 56 0.10 14.17 10.27
CA TRP A 56 0.10 14.67 8.91
C TRP A 56 1.48 15.18 8.58
N LEU A 57 2.27 14.41 7.84
CA LEU A 57 3.67 14.75 7.55
C LEU A 57 3.79 15.79 6.45
N TYR A 58 3.15 15.53 5.30
CA TYR A 58 3.31 16.36 4.10
C TYR A 58 1.97 16.60 3.41
N SER A 59 1.86 17.75 2.73
CA SER A 59 0.79 18.09 1.81
C SER A 59 1.41 18.56 0.49
N PHE A 60 1.30 17.73 -0.52
CA PHE A 60 1.77 18.05 -1.87
C PHE A 60 0.65 18.77 -2.61
N LYS A 61 0.86 20.06 -2.90
CA LYS A 61 -0.07 20.94 -3.62
C LYS A 61 0.66 21.59 -4.82
N PRO A 62 -0.05 22.05 -5.84
CA PRO A 62 0.58 22.79 -6.94
C PRO A 62 1.47 23.92 -6.46
N SER A 63 1.06 24.63 -5.42
CA SER A 63 1.81 25.76 -4.81
C SER A 63 3.04 25.35 -4.01
N THR A 64 3.15 24.09 -3.56
CA THR A 64 4.27 23.63 -2.71
C THR A 64 5.33 22.84 -3.44
N ILE A 65 4.97 22.13 -4.53
CA ILE A 65 5.90 21.22 -5.22
C ILE A 65 5.90 21.41 -6.75
N ASN A 66 5.10 22.36 -7.27
CA ASN A 66 5.00 22.64 -8.69
C ASN A 66 4.61 21.42 -9.56
N ILE A 67 3.71 20.59 -9.05
CA ILE A 67 3.08 19.50 -9.80
C ILE A 67 1.66 19.95 -10.16
N PRO A 68 1.24 19.90 -11.45
CA PRO A 68 -0.11 20.26 -11.84
C PRO A 68 -1.16 19.36 -11.19
N ALA A 69 -2.29 19.94 -10.79
CA ALA A 69 -3.47 19.19 -10.42
C ALA A 69 -3.97 18.36 -11.62
N TYR A 70 -4.65 17.27 -11.32
CA TYR A 70 -5.29 16.43 -12.34
C TYR A 70 -6.78 16.29 -12.05
N LYS A 71 -7.61 16.58 -13.03
CA LYS A 71 -9.05 16.38 -12.94
C LYS A 71 -9.62 15.96 -14.28
N ASN A 72 -10.42 14.90 -14.26
CA ASN A 72 -11.25 14.49 -15.38
C ASN A 72 -12.64 14.05 -14.86
N GLU A 73 -13.47 13.44 -15.70
CA GLU A 73 -14.82 12.99 -15.32
C GLU A 73 -14.84 11.90 -14.24
N VAL A 74 -13.75 11.16 -14.10
CA VAL A 74 -13.66 9.98 -13.22
C VAL A 74 -12.75 10.21 -12.03
N ARG A 75 -11.73 11.06 -12.14
CA ARG A 75 -10.67 11.21 -11.13
C ARG A 75 -10.39 12.68 -10.83
N GLU A 76 -10.10 12.94 -9.55
CA GLU A 76 -9.71 14.26 -9.08
C GLU A 76 -8.52 14.15 -8.12
N TYR A 77 -7.36 14.65 -8.57
CA TYR A 77 -6.10 14.66 -7.83
C TYR A 77 -5.62 16.11 -7.73
N LEU A 78 -6.18 16.88 -6.79
CA LEU A 78 -5.84 18.28 -6.57
C LEU A 78 -4.61 18.43 -5.67
N GLU A 79 -4.44 17.49 -4.75
CA GLU A 79 -3.32 17.40 -3.82
C GLU A 79 -3.11 15.93 -3.42
N VAL A 80 -1.95 15.63 -2.82
CA VAL A 80 -1.67 14.34 -2.19
C VAL A 80 -1.22 14.58 -0.75
N ALA A 81 -1.87 13.92 0.19
CA ALA A 81 -1.51 14.01 1.60
C ALA A 81 -0.68 12.79 2.03
N VAL A 82 0.31 13.01 2.88
CA VAL A 82 1.13 11.95 3.48
C VAL A 82 0.86 11.91 4.97
N LEU A 83 0.37 10.76 5.43
CA LEU A 83 0.09 10.51 6.85
C LEU A 83 1.07 9.45 7.37
N GLN A 84 1.60 9.69 8.56
CA GLN A 84 2.20 8.65 9.39
C GLN A 84 1.16 8.18 10.40
N VAL A 85 0.99 6.87 10.50
CA VAL A 85 0.08 6.24 11.45
C VAL A 85 0.88 5.27 12.30
N ASP A 86 1.14 5.67 13.54
CA ASP A 86 1.80 4.81 14.51
C ASP A 86 0.78 3.81 15.03
N VAL A 87 1.03 2.52 14.76
CA VAL A 87 0.11 1.45 15.15
C VAL A 87 0.63 0.68 16.36
N VAL A 88 -0.29 0.17 17.17
CA VAL A 88 0.01 -0.66 18.36
C VAL A 88 0.37 -2.09 17.96
N ASN A 89 -0.12 -2.54 16.80
CA ASN A 89 0.19 -3.86 16.25
C ASN A 89 0.08 -3.87 14.72
N LYS A 90 0.66 -4.88 14.08
CA LYS A 90 0.73 -4.98 12.60
C LYS A 90 -0.57 -5.48 11.93
N LYS A 91 -1.60 -5.88 12.68
CA LYS A 91 -2.70 -6.72 12.17
C LYS A 91 -3.76 -5.97 11.34
N ASN A 92 -4.19 -4.80 11.78
CA ASN A 92 -5.40 -4.14 11.26
C ASN A 92 -5.12 -3.04 10.22
N ILE A 93 -3.91 -2.98 9.64
CA ILE A 93 -3.51 -1.91 8.71
C ILE A 93 -4.42 -1.82 7.47
N VAL A 94 -4.93 -2.95 6.96
CA VAL A 94 -5.88 -2.97 5.83
C VAL A 94 -7.14 -2.20 6.18
N ARG A 95 -7.76 -2.49 7.33
CA ARG A 95 -8.96 -1.80 7.80
C ARG A 95 -8.67 -0.32 8.08
N ILE A 96 -7.54 -0.02 8.71
CA ILE A 96 -7.13 1.36 8.99
C ILE A 96 -6.97 2.13 7.68
N ASN A 97 -6.28 1.57 6.69
CA ASN A 97 -6.16 2.15 5.36
C ASN A 97 -7.53 2.45 4.73
N ASP A 98 -8.46 1.49 4.80
CA ASP A 98 -9.77 1.62 4.19
C ASP A 98 -10.59 2.76 4.82
N PHE A 99 -10.66 2.84 6.15
CA PHE A 99 -11.45 3.90 6.76
C PHE A 99 -10.80 5.29 6.61
N PHE A 100 -9.46 5.41 6.59
CA PHE A 100 -8.80 6.68 6.27
C PHE A 100 -9.14 7.13 4.85
N ASN A 101 -9.05 6.22 3.88
CA ASN A 101 -9.34 6.53 2.48
C ASN A 101 -10.82 6.85 2.23
N ARG A 102 -11.76 6.29 3.01
CA ARG A 102 -13.18 6.66 2.96
C ARG A 102 -13.46 8.04 3.58
N SER A 103 -12.71 8.39 4.62
CA SER A 103 -12.96 9.59 5.42
C SER A 103 -12.26 10.84 4.88
N ILE A 104 -11.12 10.69 4.22
CA ILE A 104 -10.32 11.80 3.70
C ILE A 104 -10.48 11.83 2.18
N PRO A 105 -10.94 12.95 1.59
CA PRO A 105 -11.24 13.01 0.16
C PRO A 105 -9.99 12.98 -0.73
N TYR A 106 -8.84 13.42 -0.23
CA TYR A 106 -7.60 13.47 -1.00
C TYR A 106 -6.97 12.10 -1.19
N PRO A 107 -6.20 11.86 -2.26
CA PRO A 107 -5.29 10.73 -2.36
C PRO A 107 -4.31 10.72 -1.18
N LEU A 108 -4.17 9.55 -0.54
CA LEU A 108 -3.36 9.38 0.66
C LEU A 108 -2.17 8.45 0.39
N LEU A 109 -0.98 8.89 0.76
CA LEU A 109 0.15 8.02 1.02
C LEU A 109 0.21 7.81 2.53
N ILE A 110 -0.02 6.59 3.00
CA ILE A 110 -0.01 6.28 4.43
C ILE A 110 1.25 5.48 4.76
N LEU A 111 2.01 5.97 5.72
CA LEU A 111 3.17 5.34 6.31
C LEU A 111 2.74 4.72 7.64
N PHE A 112 2.52 3.42 7.67
CA PHE A 112 2.27 2.70 8.92
C PHE A 112 3.59 2.43 9.62
N TYR A 113 3.72 2.97 10.81
CA TYR A 113 4.89 2.82 11.66
C TYR A 113 4.56 1.92 12.86
N PHE A 114 5.43 0.97 13.14
CA PHE A 114 5.33 0.09 14.29
C PHE A 114 6.70 -0.07 14.93
N GLU A 115 6.77 0.12 16.22
CA GLU A 115 7.99 -0.08 17.01
C GLU A 115 7.76 -1.16 18.06
N ASP A 116 8.66 -2.11 18.13
CA ASP A 116 8.65 -3.19 19.10
C ASP A 116 10.08 -3.47 19.56
N GLU A 117 10.31 -3.38 20.87
CA GLU A 117 11.62 -3.59 21.49
C GLU A 117 12.77 -2.78 20.84
N GLY A 118 12.47 -1.56 20.41
CA GLY A 118 13.44 -0.69 19.73
C GLY A 118 13.66 -0.99 18.25
N MET A 119 12.95 -1.96 17.69
CA MET A 119 12.96 -2.27 16.26
C MET A 119 11.87 -1.49 15.53
N GLU A 120 12.30 -0.58 14.64
CA GLU A 120 11.40 0.24 13.83
C GLU A 120 10.99 -0.48 12.56
N HIS A 121 9.68 -0.59 12.32
CA HIS A 121 9.11 -1.19 11.11
C HIS A 121 8.23 -0.20 10.37
N LEU A 122 8.28 -0.26 9.05
CA LEU A 122 7.49 0.58 8.16
C LEU A 122 6.73 -0.28 7.14
N SER A 123 5.45 0.07 6.92
CA SER A 123 4.68 -0.40 5.77
C SER A 123 4.04 0.80 5.09
N ILE A 124 4.08 0.84 3.77
CA ILE A 124 3.62 1.96 2.95
C ILE A 124 2.40 1.52 2.16
N THR A 125 1.37 2.36 2.12
CA THR A 125 0.16 2.05 1.36
C THR A 125 -0.35 3.23 0.57
N ILE A 126 -0.94 2.92 -0.57
CA ILE A 126 -1.71 3.85 -1.41
C ILE A 126 -3.01 3.21 -1.85
N THR A 127 -4.00 4.06 -2.15
CA THR A 127 -5.30 3.63 -2.69
C THR A 127 -5.77 4.67 -3.69
N HIS A 128 -5.88 4.31 -4.95
CA HIS A 128 -6.49 5.18 -5.95
C HIS A 128 -7.98 5.37 -5.66
N LYS A 129 -8.47 6.57 -5.99
CA LYS A 129 -9.87 6.95 -5.81
C LYS A 129 -10.45 7.40 -7.14
N ARG A 130 -11.71 7.06 -7.36
CA ARG A 130 -12.48 7.56 -8.50
C ARG A 130 -13.84 8.06 -8.04
N THR A 131 -14.40 8.99 -8.77
CA THR A 131 -15.76 9.49 -8.54
C THR A 131 -16.76 8.37 -8.82
N ASN A 132 -17.77 8.23 -7.98
CA ASN A 132 -18.88 7.33 -8.27
C ASN A 132 -19.73 7.94 -9.40
N GLN A 133 -19.95 7.19 -10.47
CA GLN A 133 -20.71 7.68 -11.63
C GLN A 133 -22.20 7.89 -11.32
N SER A 134 -22.75 7.14 -10.35
CA SER A 134 -24.15 7.25 -9.93
C SER A 134 -24.38 8.31 -8.84
N ASP A 135 -23.33 8.66 -8.09
CA ASP A 135 -23.40 9.64 -6.99
C ASP A 135 -22.06 10.39 -6.93
N LYS A 136 -21.99 11.51 -7.63
CA LYS A 136 -20.75 12.31 -7.78
C LYS A 136 -20.19 12.87 -6.46
N GLU A 137 -20.95 12.81 -5.38
CA GLU A 137 -20.49 13.19 -4.05
C GLU A 137 -19.71 12.08 -3.33
N LYS A 138 -19.76 10.85 -3.86
CA LYS A 138 -19.10 9.69 -3.26
C LYS A 138 -17.87 9.26 -4.04
N TRP A 139 -16.86 8.85 -3.30
CA TRP A 139 -15.65 8.23 -3.84
C TRP A 139 -15.76 6.72 -3.83
N VAL A 140 -15.27 6.10 -4.89
CA VAL A 140 -15.04 4.65 -4.96
C VAL A 140 -13.56 4.41 -4.78
N LEU A 141 -13.20 3.62 -3.78
CA LEU A 141 -11.83 3.20 -3.58
C LEU A 141 -11.50 2.08 -4.56
N GLU A 142 -10.35 2.19 -5.21
CA GLU A 142 -9.77 1.08 -5.96
C GLU A 142 -8.99 0.16 -5.02
N GLU A 143 -8.39 -0.86 -5.56
CA GLU A 143 -7.60 -1.79 -4.75
C GLU A 143 -6.42 -1.09 -4.09
N SER A 144 -6.28 -1.30 -2.81
CA SER A 144 -5.15 -0.78 -2.02
C SER A 144 -3.90 -1.58 -2.28
N ILE A 145 -2.80 -0.89 -2.53
CA ILE A 145 -1.47 -1.51 -2.63
C ILE A 145 -0.74 -1.25 -1.32
N ILE A 146 -0.41 -2.32 -0.62
CA ILE A 146 0.22 -2.30 0.70
C ILE A 146 1.57 -3.01 0.62
N SER A 147 2.65 -2.37 1.03
CA SER A 147 3.96 -3.01 1.08
C SER A 147 4.02 -4.06 2.21
N PRO A 148 4.90 -5.04 2.13
CA PRO A 148 5.31 -5.80 3.30
C PRO A 148 5.79 -4.87 4.42
N TRP A 149 5.81 -5.37 5.66
CA TRP A 149 6.48 -4.70 6.76
C TRP A 149 8.00 -4.82 6.60
N MET A 150 8.70 -3.70 6.51
CA MET A 150 10.14 -3.61 6.36
C MET A 150 10.77 -3.23 7.69
N ASN A 151 11.80 -3.95 8.13
CA ASN A 151 12.59 -3.61 9.32
C ASN A 151 13.62 -2.55 8.94
N LEU A 152 13.47 -1.31 9.43
CA LEU A 152 14.32 -0.19 9.05
C LEU A 152 15.78 -0.34 9.49
N ALA A 153 16.08 -1.21 10.48
CA ALA A 153 17.43 -1.50 10.91
C ALA A 153 18.14 -2.56 10.03
N GLN A 154 17.37 -3.35 9.26
CA GLN A 154 17.88 -4.50 8.50
C GLN A 154 17.21 -4.57 7.11
N LEU A 155 17.36 -3.50 6.33
CA LEU A 155 16.83 -3.46 4.97
C LEU A 155 17.63 -4.37 4.04
N SER A 156 16.93 -5.23 3.30
CA SER A 156 17.50 -5.97 2.18
C SER A 156 17.89 -5.02 1.05
N GLU A 157 18.71 -5.48 0.10
CA GLU A 157 19.08 -4.70 -1.09
C GLU A 157 17.84 -4.28 -1.89
N VAL A 158 16.84 -5.15 -2.02
CA VAL A 158 15.54 -4.87 -2.64
C VAL A 158 14.83 -3.69 -1.95
N GLU A 159 14.76 -3.70 -0.62
CA GLU A 159 14.10 -2.65 0.15
C GLU A 159 14.89 -1.32 0.11
N GLN A 160 16.22 -1.38 0.10
CA GLN A 160 17.06 -0.20 -0.08
C GLN A 160 16.84 0.45 -1.45
N ASN A 161 16.83 -0.34 -2.54
CA ASN A 161 16.56 0.13 -3.89
C ASN A 161 15.13 0.72 -4.00
N PHE A 162 14.15 0.08 -3.39
CA PHE A 162 12.80 0.60 -3.30
C PHE A 162 12.77 1.97 -2.61
N PHE A 163 13.39 2.12 -1.44
CA PHE A 163 13.43 3.39 -0.71
C PHE A 163 14.14 4.50 -1.50
N GLN A 164 15.25 4.19 -2.17
CA GLN A 164 15.94 5.14 -3.04
C GLN A 164 15.02 5.60 -4.19
N SER A 165 14.23 4.70 -4.75
CA SER A 165 13.31 5.01 -5.84
C SER A 165 12.17 5.95 -5.43
N LEU A 166 11.84 6.05 -4.13
CA LEU A 166 10.81 6.93 -3.59
C LEU A 166 11.26 8.39 -3.41
N GLN A 167 12.52 8.71 -3.69
CA GLN A 167 12.97 10.11 -3.68
C GLN A 167 12.08 10.94 -4.61
N ILE A 168 11.68 12.14 -4.14
CA ILE A 168 10.76 13.01 -4.88
C ILE A 168 11.23 13.26 -6.32
N SER A 169 12.55 13.45 -6.54
CA SER A 169 13.14 13.66 -7.86
C SER A 169 12.99 12.48 -8.83
N GLN A 170 12.70 11.29 -8.32
CA GLN A 170 12.50 10.07 -9.11
C GLN A 170 11.03 9.85 -9.50
N LEU A 171 10.11 10.62 -8.94
CA LEU A 171 8.67 10.50 -9.18
C LEU A 171 8.23 11.34 -10.39
N SER A 172 7.07 11.04 -10.95
CA SER A 172 6.54 11.80 -12.09
C SER A 172 6.03 13.16 -11.66
N PHE A 173 6.44 14.22 -12.36
CA PHE A 173 5.97 15.60 -12.17
C PHE A 173 4.92 16.03 -13.21
N GLN A 174 4.43 15.09 -14.02
CA GLN A 174 3.47 15.39 -15.09
C GLN A 174 2.13 15.89 -14.53
N SER A 175 1.60 15.28 -13.50
CA SER A 175 0.44 15.71 -12.70
C SER A 175 0.36 14.92 -11.40
N PHE A 176 -0.50 15.33 -10.44
CA PHE A 176 -0.67 14.55 -9.20
C PHE A 176 -1.21 13.14 -9.42
N TYR A 177 -1.96 12.88 -10.49
CA TYR A 177 -2.34 11.51 -10.83
C TYR A 177 -1.11 10.68 -11.19
N HIS A 178 -0.25 11.15 -12.10
CA HIS A 178 0.95 10.45 -12.52
C HIS A 178 2.00 10.35 -11.38
N PHE A 179 2.10 11.40 -10.55
CA PHE A 179 2.94 11.37 -9.34
C PHE A 179 2.52 10.22 -8.41
N TYR A 180 1.23 10.11 -8.12
CA TYR A 180 0.68 9.08 -7.25
C TYR A 180 0.77 7.68 -7.89
N ASP A 181 0.50 7.59 -9.18
CA ASP A 181 0.64 6.33 -9.94
C ASP A 181 2.10 5.87 -10.03
N SER A 182 3.07 6.79 -10.08
CA SER A 182 4.49 6.44 -10.02
C SER A 182 4.91 5.84 -8.67
N ILE A 183 4.26 6.21 -7.57
CA ILE A 183 4.44 5.54 -6.26
C ILE A 183 3.82 4.14 -6.29
N LYS A 184 2.62 4.00 -6.89
CA LYS A 184 1.96 2.71 -7.09
C LYS A 184 2.87 1.74 -7.84
N ALA A 185 3.47 2.17 -8.95
CA ALA A 185 4.38 1.34 -9.74
C ALA A 185 5.57 0.80 -8.91
N ARG A 186 6.10 1.62 -7.99
CA ARG A 186 7.20 1.24 -7.09
C ARG A 186 6.77 0.22 -6.04
N LEU A 187 5.58 0.38 -5.47
CA LEU A 187 5.02 -0.59 -4.52
C LEU A 187 4.74 -1.94 -5.20
N ILE A 188 4.24 -1.92 -6.44
CA ILE A 188 4.06 -3.14 -7.23
C ILE A 188 5.41 -3.80 -7.53
N ALA A 189 6.42 -3.01 -7.94
CA ALA A 189 7.76 -3.53 -8.17
C ALA A 189 8.37 -4.16 -6.91
N LEU A 190 8.15 -3.57 -5.73
CA LEU A 190 8.55 -4.16 -4.45
C LEU A 190 7.85 -5.50 -4.18
N GLN A 191 6.55 -5.60 -4.46
CA GLN A 191 5.82 -6.87 -4.30
C GLN A 191 6.32 -7.94 -5.28
N CYS A 192 6.61 -7.56 -6.53
CA CYS A 192 7.22 -8.46 -7.52
C CYS A 192 8.61 -8.92 -7.07
N ALA A 193 9.42 -8.00 -6.54
CA ALA A 193 10.76 -8.31 -6.03
C ALA A 193 10.76 -9.32 -4.86
N GLY A 194 9.67 -9.41 -4.11
CA GLY A 194 9.46 -10.47 -3.11
C GLY A 194 9.45 -11.88 -3.70
N TYR A 195 9.15 -12.02 -4.99
CA TYR A 195 9.16 -13.28 -5.74
C TYR A 195 10.42 -13.44 -6.59
N SER A 196 10.82 -12.39 -7.33
CA SER A 196 11.97 -12.44 -8.26
C SER A 196 13.33 -12.27 -7.58
N GLY A 197 13.36 -11.64 -6.41
CA GLY A 197 14.59 -11.32 -5.69
C GLY A 197 15.29 -10.05 -6.19
N SER A 198 14.79 -9.38 -7.24
CA SER A 198 15.35 -8.14 -7.79
C SER A 198 14.30 -7.03 -7.87
N PHE A 199 14.67 -5.80 -7.48
CA PHE A 199 13.81 -4.63 -7.60
C PHE A 199 13.99 -3.97 -8.96
N GLU A 200 13.01 -4.11 -9.84
CA GLU A 200 13.03 -3.57 -11.19
C GLU A 200 11.81 -2.70 -11.46
N LEU A 201 12.05 -1.44 -11.82
CA LEU A 201 11.03 -0.56 -12.33
C LEU A 201 10.88 -0.81 -13.84
N SER A 202 9.66 -1.05 -14.30
CA SER A 202 9.36 -0.96 -15.72
C SER A 202 9.62 0.47 -16.22
N SER A 203 9.98 0.63 -17.50
CA SER A 203 10.21 1.95 -18.11
C SER A 203 9.03 2.88 -17.83
N GLN A 204 9.31 4.16 -17.55
CA GLN A 204 8.35 5.14 -17.01
C GLN A 204 7.06 5.34 -17.85
N ASN A 205 7.00 4.82 -19.08
CA ASN A 205 5.87 4.97 -20.00
C ASN A 205 5.00 3.72 -20.14
N ASP A 206 5.24 2.67 -19.35
CA ASP A 206 4.56 1.39 -19.56
C ASP A 206 3.51 1.12 -18.48
N HIS A 207 2.36 1.83 -18.56
CA HIS A 207 1.18 1.53 -17.75
C HIS A 207 0.69 0.08 -17.94
N LEU A 208 0.85 -0.48 -19.14
CA LEU A 208 0.52 -1.87 -19.45
C LEU A 208 1.37 -2.85 -18.63
N SER A 209 2.64 -2.52 -18.37
CA SER A 209 3.51 -3.38 -17.58
C SER A 209 3.12 -3.39 -16.09
N THR A 210 2.68 -2.28 -15.53
CA THR A 210 2.22 -2.21 -14.14
C THR A 210 0.90 -2.98 -13.96
N GLU A 211 -0.05 -2.83 -14.87
CA GLU A 211 -1.31 -3.60 -14.82
C GLU A 211 -1.09 -5.10 -15.05
N SER A 212 -0.20 -5.46 -15.96
CA SER A 212 0.21 -6.85 -16.18
C SER A 212 0.85 -7.43 -14.91
N ARG A 213 1.73 -6.69 -14.24
CA ARG A 213 2.33 -7.10 -12.96
C ARG A 213 1.30 -7.29 -11.86
N ILE A 214 0.33 -6.37 -11.75
CA ILE A 214 -0.79 -6.51 -10.79
C ILE A 214 -1.58 -7.79 -11.06
N SER A 215 -1.93 -8.04 -12.33
CA SER A 215 -2.64 -9.25 -12.73
C SER A 215 -1.85 -10.52 -12.37
N THR A 216 -0.55 -10.52 -12.65
CA THR A 216 0.35 -11.62 -12.33
C THR A 216 0.48 -11.86 -10.83
N LEU A 217 0.63 -10.80 -10.03
CA LEU A 217 0.66 -10.90 -8.57
C LEU A 217 -0.64 -11.48 -8.01
N LYS A 218 -1.79 -11.04 -8.52
CA LYS A 218 -3.09 -11.60 -8.10
C LYS A 218 -3.19 -13.08 -8.39
N ASN A 219 -2.77 -13.49 -9.59
CA ASN A 219 -2.74 -14.90 -9.97
C ASN A 219 -1.82 -15.69 -9.04
N LEU A 220 -0.61 -15.20 -8.75
CA LEU A 220 0.31 -15.85 -7.80
C LEU A 220 -0.32 -16.03 -6.43
N ILE A 221 -0.93 -14.98 -5.87
CA ILE A 221 -1.58 -15.04 -4.54
C ILE A 221 -2.72 -16.07 -4.53
N GLU A 222 -3.49 -16.18 -5.63
CA GLU A 222 -4.57 -17.17 -5.75
C GLU A 222 -4.01 -18.60 -5.83
N LEU A 223 -2.96 -18.81 -6.61
CA LEU A 223 -2.30 -20.11 -6.72
C LEU A 223 -1.67 -20.53 -5.39
N GLU A 224 -1.04 -19.62 -4.66
CA GLU A 224 -0.49 -19.90 -3.34
C GLU A 224 -1.57 -20.27 -2.32
N LYS A 225 -2.71 -19.58 -2.32
CA LYS A 225 -3.86 -19.96 -1.48
C LYS A 225 -4.34 -21.38 -1.80
N ARG A 226 -4.48 -21.70 -3.08
CA ARG A 226 -4.86 -23.02 -3.54
C ARG A 226 -3.84 -24.08 -3.15
N GLN A 227 -2.55 -23.76 -3.22
CA GLN A 227 -1.46 -24.63 -2.77
C GLN A 227 -1.59 -24.95 -1.27
N VAL A 228 -1.85 -23.94 -0.43
CA VAL A 228 -2.07 -24.13 1.01
C VAL A 228 -3.30 -25.00 1.27
N GLU A 229 -4.40 -24.79 0.55
CA GLU A 229 -5.62 -25.60 0.69
C GLU A 229 -5.38 -27.06 0.33
N ILE A 230 -4.72 -27.36 -0.79
CA ILE A 230 -4.40 -28.73 -1.22
C ILE A 230 -3.45 -29.37 -0.22
N SER A 231 -2.43 -28.65 0.25
CA SER A 231 -1.49 -29.12 1.28
C SER A 231 -2.21 -29.50 2.58
N ASN A 232 -3.19 -28.69 3.00
CA ASN A 232 -3.99 -28.97 4.19
C ASN A 232 -4.94 -30.16 4.00
N LYS A 233 -5.50 -30.37 2.80
CA LYS A 233 -6.27 -31.56 2.44
C LYS A 233 -5.40 -32.80 2.49
N LEU A 234 -4.20 -32.75 1.89
CA LEU A 234 -3.24 -33.84 1.87
C LEU A 234 -2.85 -34.32 3.28
N LYS A 235 -2.60 -33.37 4.20
CA LYS A 235 -2.26 -33.71 5.60
C LYS A 235 -3.38 -34.45 6.33
N LYS A 236 -4.63 -34.32 5.92
CA LYS A 236 -5.81 -34.92 6.56
C LYS A 236 -6.28 -36.20 5.85
N GLU A 237 -5.83 -36.43 4.62
CA GLU A 237 -6.26 -37.57 3.80
C GLU A 237 -5.61 -38.86 4.29
N LYS A 238 -6.43 -39.92 4.40
CA LYS A 238 -5.99 -41.26 4.86
C LYS A 238 -5.93 -42.30 3.75
N GLN A 239 -6.63 -42.04 2.62
CA GLN A 239 -6.66 -42.96 1.50
C GLN A 239 -5.45 -42.73 0.59
N LEU A 240 -4.62 -43.74 0.41
CA LEU A 240 -3.38 -43.66 -0.36
C LEU A 240 -3.61 -43.18 -1.82
N GLY A 241 -4.65 -43.65 -2.50
CA GLY A 241 -4.98 -43.22 -3.86
C GLY A 241 -5.25 -41.70 -3.95
N ARG A 242 -6.04 -41.15 -3.00
CA ARG A 242 -6.31 -39.72 -2.93
C ARG A 242 -5.09 -38.90 -2.54
N GLN A 243 -4.21 -39.44 -1.66
CA GLN A 243 -2.93 -38.77 -1.35
C GLN A 243 -2.06 -38.62 -2.59
N VAL A 244 -2.00 -39.64 -3.44
CA VAL A 244 -1.26 -39.61 -4.72
C VAL A 244 -1.84 -38.53 -5.64
N GLU A 245 -3.17 -38.48 -5.80
CA GLU A 245 -3.83 -37.46 -6.63
C GLU A 245 -3.54 -36.04 -6.14
N LEU A 246 -3.66 -35.79 -4.82
CA LEU A 246 -3.38 -34.48 -4.21
C LEU A 246 -1.90 -34.08 -4.35
N ASN A 247 -0.98 -35.04 -4.24
CA ASN A 247 0.44 -34.80 -4.48
C ASN A 247 0.73 -34.40 -5.92
N VAL A 248 0.10 -35.06 -6.89
CA VAL A 248 0.23 -34.72 -8.33
C VAL A 248 -0.30 -33.30 -8.57
N GLN A 249 -1.46 -32.95 -7.99
CA GLN A 249 -2.02 -31.60 -8.10
C GLN A 249 -1.08 -30.56 -7.48
N LEU A 250 -0.52 -30.85 -6.30
CA LEU A 250 0.41 -29.96 -5.61
C LEU A 250 1.69 -29.71 -6.42
N HIS A 251 2.20 -30.75 -7.09
CA HIS A 251 3.39 -30.64 -7.94
C HIS A 251 3.11 -29.75 -9.16
N LYS A 252 2.02 -29.99 -9.88
CA LYS A 252 1.62 -29.14 -11.02
C LYS A 252 1.46 -27.68 -10.62
N LEU A 253 0.84 -27.43 -9.45
CA LEU A 253 0.64 -26.08 -8.96
C LEU A 253 1.96 -25.38 -8.61
N LYS A 254 2.92 -26.10 -8.02
CA LYS A 254 4.27 -25.58 -7.76
C LYS A 254 5.01 -25.22 -9.05
N ASP A 255 4.90 -26.05 -10.07
CA ASP A 255 5.54 -25.81 -11.37
C ASP A 255 4.93 -24.59 -12.07
N GLU A 256 3.60 -24.42 -11.97
CA GLU A 256 2.89 -23.25 -12.48
C GLU A 256 3.35 -21.97 -11.78
N ILE A 257 3.38 -21.97 -10.45
CA ILE A 257 3.88 -20.85 -9.63
C ILE A 257 5.31 -20.48 -10.03
N GLN A 258 6.22 -21.47 -10.14
CA GLN A 258 7.60 -21.22 -10.53
C GLN A 258 7.72 -20.67 -11.96
N THR A 259 6.85 -21.11 -12.86
CA THR A 259 6.83 -20.60 -14.24
C THR A 259 6.41 -19.13 -14.29
N ILE A 260 5.45 -18.72 -13.44
CA ILE A 260 4.99 -17.34 -13.35
C ILE A 260 6.07 -16.46 -12.68
N ILE A 261 6.70 -16.94 -11.60
CA ILE A 261 7.77 -16.21 -10.90
C ILE A 261 8.93 -15.86 -11.85
N ARG A 262 9.29 -16.73 -12.77
CA ARG A 262 10.35 -16.47 -13.77
C ARG A 262 10.01 -15.37 -14.79
N ARG A 263 8.75 -14.95 -14.85
CA ARG A 263 8.26 -13.94 -15.81
C ARG A 263 7.95 -12.60 -15.16
N ILE A 264 8.06 -12.51 -13.83
CA ILE A 264 7.75 -11.32 -13.05
C ILE A 264 9.00 -10.50 -12.76
#